data_ea83c318b673152097dfb6eefac3518b
#
_entry.id   ea83c318b673152097dfb6eefac3518b
#
_cell.length_a   1.000
_cell.length_b   1.000
_cell.length_c   1.000
_cell.angle_alpha   90.00
_cell.angle_beta   90.00
_cell.angle_gamma   90.00
#
_symmetry.space_group_name_H-M   'P 1'
#
loop_
_entity.id
_entity.type
_entity.pdbx_description
1 polymer ?
#
loop_
_entity_poly.entity_id
_entity_poly.type
_entity_poly.pdbx_seq_one_letter_code
_entity_poly.pdbx_strand_id
1 'polypeptide(L)'
;MNKKLLSINLNFDSLGEAYGWPSNFIEDATFTRGVDRILNLGDKLNIPITFFLVGKDLENKKNYEIIKKISDNDNVEIANHSYNHLFNFGSRNEQVTYDEIYRSHELIFKCTGKEAKGFISPAWSVSKNVIKNLIKLDYTYDTSFFKSIYLYPVILKIIASHIAKRKFKKAFQIMNRRDYLIPFKYDYEPFFIDSEMKKVSNNEEKSILEMPMPVINNLNPPIWHTAGYVLGWEYVKKKLKKILEKNKPFFYLIHPADFIDQKDLDDRYTLALERMDKSYESKIENLENMLNFIIAQGYRGSKLIDIAKLYYQK
;
A
#
# COMPACT_ATOMS: atom_id res chain seq x y z
N MET A 1 6.28 -8.12 21.76
CA MET A 1 6.16 -6.65 21.81
C MET A 1 4.71 -6.29 22.03
N ASN A 2 4.35 -5.84 23.24
CA ASN A 2 2.99 -5.40 23.55
C ASN A 2 2.88 -3.88 23.36
N LYS A 3 2.95 -3.41 22.11
CA LYS A 3 2.74 -2.00 21.79
C LYS A 3 1.57 -1.91 20.82
N LYS A 4 0.50 -1.27 21.23
CA LYS A 4 -0.68 -1.00 20.41
C LYS A 4 -0.41 0.20 19.52
N LEU A 5 0.27 -0.04 18.39
CA LEU A 5 0.58 0.98 17.37
C LEU A 5 -0.16 0.66 16.06
N LEU A 6 -0.70 1.70 15.45
CA LEU A 6 -1.41 1.67 14.18
C LEU A 6 -0.69 2.56 13.17
N SER A 7 -0.33 2.03 12.02
CA SER A 7 0.01 2.84 10.84
C SER A 7 -1.16 2.86 9.86
N ILE A 8 -1.46 4.02 9.29
CA ILE A 8 -2.30 4.09 8.09
C ILE A 8 -1.37 4.05 6.89
N ASN A 9 -1.48 2.97 6.12
CA ASN A 9 -0.74 2.81 4.88
C ASN A 9 -1.64 3.17 3.71
N LEU A 10 -1.20 4.11 2.89
CA LEU A 10 -1.89 4.52 1.69
C LEU A 10 -1.10 4.04 0.47
N ASN A 11 -1.62 3.01 -0.24
CA ASN A 11 -1.14 2.74 -1.59
C ASN A 11 -1.62 3.89 -2.47
N PHE A 12 -0.71 4.79 -2.80
CA PHE A 12 -1.05 6.03 -3.47
C PHE A 12 -1.06 5.84 -4.98
N ASP A 13 -2.04 5.06 -5.43
CA ASP A 13 -2.27 4.76 -6.84
C ASP A 13 -2.98 5.96 -7.48
N SER A 14 -2.29 6.67 -8.35
CA SER A 14 -2.90 7.75 -9.15
C SER A 14 -3.96 7.20 -10.10
N LEU A 15 -4.92 8.02 -10.46
CA LEU A 15 -5.92 7.66 -11.47
C LEU A 15 -5.28 7.39 -12.83
N GLY A 16 -4.17 8.08 -13.14
CA GLY A 16 -3.40 7.91 -14.37
C GLY A 16 -2.75 6.53 -14.45
N GLU A 17 -1.91 6.17 -13.49
CA GLU A 17 -1.12 4.93 -13.56
C GLU A 17 -1.94 3.70 -13.17
N ALA A 18 -2.66 3.71 -12.07
CA ALA A 18 -3.43 2.56 -11.61
C ALA A 18 -4.61 2.23 -12.55
N TYR A 19 -5.32 3.24 -13.00
CA TYR A 19 -6.51 3.06 -13.83
C TYR A 19 -6.26 3.27 -15.32
N GLY A 20 -5.05 3.75 -15.69
CA GLY A 20 -4.60 3.91 -17.07
C GLY A 20 -5.30 5.02 -17.82
N TRP A 21 -5.59 6.12 -17.13
CA TRP A 21 -6.07 7.35 -17.75
C TRP A 21 -4.91 8.15 -18.34
N PRO A 22 -5.12 8.90 -19.42
CA PRO A 22 -4.06 9.72 -20.00
C PRO A 22 -3.63 10.81 -19.01
N SER A 23 -2.37 10.78 -18.59
CA SER A 23 -1.78 11.73 -17.62
C SER A 23 -1.75 13.18 -18.12
N ASN A 24 -1.88 13.40 -19.41
CA ASN A 24 -1.80 14.73 -20.06
C ASN A 24 -3.13 15.48 -20.10
N PHE A 25 -4.23 14.93 -19.62
CA PHE A 25 -5.56 15.55 -19.74
C PHE A 25 -6.16 16.03 -18.43
N ILE A 26 -5.59 15.68 -17.24
CA ILE A 26 -6.27 15.95 -15.97
C ILE A 26 -5.28 16.27 -14.87
N GLU A 27 -5.69 17.20 -14.03
CA GLU A 27 -5.26 17.25 -12.66
C GLU A 27 -5.76 15.97 -11.97
N ASP A 28 -4.85 15.10 -11.56
CA ASP A 28 -5.24 13.87 -10.88
C ASP A 28 -5.86 14.23 -9.52
N ALA A 29 -7.15 13.89 -9.35
CA ALA A 29 -7.90 14.21 -8.15
C ALA A 29 -7.31 13.54 -6.90
N THR A 30 -6.56 12.44 -7.04
CA THR A 30 -5.87 11.81 -5.91
C THR A 30 -4.85 12.75 -5.29
N PHE A 31 -4.12 13.51 -6.12
CA PHE A 31 -3.15 14.50 -5.68
C PHE A 31 -3.81 15.81 -5.26
N THR A 32 -4.69 16.35 -6.09
CA THR A 32 -5.21 17.71 -5.91
C THR A 32 -6.29 17.83 -4.81
N ARG A 33 -6.94 16.73 -4.47
CA ARG A 33 -7.97 16.67 -3.42
C ARG A 33 -7.77 15.58 -2.40
N GLY A 34 -7.35 14.38 -2.86
CA GLY A 34 -7.17 13.21 -2.01
C GLY A 34 -6.12 13.41 -0.93
N VAL A 35 -5.00 14.06 -1.27
CA VAL A 35 -3.93 14.37 -0.31
C VAL A 35 -4.43 15.22 0.86
N ASP A 36 -5.07 16.35 0.58
CA ASP A 36 -5.57 17.22 1.66
C ASP A 36 -6.63 16.52 2.53
N ARG A 37 -7.51 15.74 1.91
CA ARG A 37 -8.56 15.00 2.64
C ARG A 37 -8.00 13.96 3.60
N ILE A 38 -6.98 13.20 3.18
CA ILE A 38 -6.39 12.19 4.05
C ILE A 38 -5.53 12.81 5.15
N LEU A 39 -4.82 13.91 4.86
CA LEU A 39 -4.05 14.62 5.87
C LEU A 39 -4.96 15.23 6.92
N ASN A 40 -6.06 15.87 6.52
CA ASN A 40 -7.07 16.41 7.44
C ASN A 40 -7.65 15.31 8.36
N LEU A 41 -7.87 14.11 7.83
CA LEU A 41 -8.29 12.96 8.63
C LEU A 41 -7.19 12.52 9.60
N GLY A 42 -5.95 12.41 9.13
CA GLY A 42 -4.79 12.08 9.96
C GLY A 42 -4.62 13.06 11.13
N ASP A 43 -4.69 14.35 10.85
CA ASP A 43 -4.59 15.41 11.85
C ASP A 43 -5.76 15.35 12.86
N LYS A 44 -7.00 15.20 12.37
CA LYS A 44 -8.21 15.06 13.21
C LYS A 44 -8.10 13.91 14.20
N LEU A 45 -7.52 12.78 13.79
CA LEU A 45 -7.41 11.57 14.59
C LEU A 45 -6.04 11.42 15.28
N ASN A 46 -5.12 12.35 15.03
CA ASN A 46 -3.72 12.30 15.48
C ASN A 46 -3.04 10.98 15.07
N ILE A 47 -3.18 10.60 13.78
CA ILE A 47 -2.58 9.40 13.20
C ILE A 47 -1.70 9.81 12.01
N PRO A 48 -0.39 9.52 12.05
CA PRO A 48 0.51 9.69 10.89
C PRO A 48 0.11 8.82 9.71
N ILE A 49 0.41 9.29 8.50
CA ILE A 49 0.11 8.59 7.26
C ILE A 49 1.39 8.18 6.54
N THR A 50 1.49 6.92 6.14
CA THR A 50 2.56 6.40 5.28
C THR A 50 2.05 6.32 3.83
N PHE A 51 2.60 7.17 2.95
CA PHE A 51 2.28 7.20 1.51
C PHE A 51 3.25 6.31 0.75
N PHE A 52 2.76 5.27 0.10
CA PHE A 52 3.53 4.47 -0.85
C PHE A 52 3.34 5.03 -2.25
N LEU A 53 4.33 5.77 -2.76
CA LEU A 53 4.24 6.52 -4.00
C LEU A 53 4.67 5.70 -5.22
N VAL A 54 3.93 5.82 -6.30
CA VAL A 54 4.35 5.41 -7.63
C VAL A 54 5.31 6.46 -8.19
N GLY A 55 6.57 6.08 -8.43
CA GLY A 55 7.62 7.05 -8.79
C GLY A 55 7.31 7.85 -10.05
N LYS A 56 6.69 7.24 -11.04
CA LYS A 56 6.33 7.89 -12.31
C LYS A 56 5.35 9.07 -12.13
N ASP A 57 4.52 9.05 -11.11
CA ASP A 57 3.61 10.15 -10.80
C ASP A 57 4.36 11.43 -10.44
N LEU A 58 5.59 11.32 -9.92
CA LEU A 58 6.46 12.46 -9.60
C LEU A 58 7.12 13.11 -10.83
N GLU A 59 6.99 12.55 -12.03
CA GLU A 59 7.39 13.21 -13.27
C GLU A 59 6.43 14.34 -13.64
N ASN A 60 5.20 14.32 -13.12
CA ASN A 60 4.27 15.43 -13.23
C ASN A 60 4.64 16.53 -12.23
N LYS A 61 4.92 17.73 -12.71
CA LYS A 61 5.36 18.87 -11.89
C LYS A 61 4.36 19.22 -10.77
N LYS A 62 3.06 19.16 -11.02
CA LYS A 62 2.05 19.47 -10.00
C LYS A 62 2.06 18.44 -8.87
N ASN A 63 2.10 17.15 -9.22
CA ASN A 63 2.20 16.07 -8.26
C ASN A 63 3.49 16.18 -7.43
N TYR A 64 4.60 16.49 -8.10
CA TYR A 64 5.89 16.72 -7.46
C TYR A 64 5.82 17.82 -6.39
N GLU A 65 5.26 18.98 -6.70
CA GLU A 65 5.15 20.10 -5.76
C GLU A 65 4.23 19.75 -4.57
N ILE A 66 3.15 19.01 -4.81
CA ILE A 66 2.26 18.55 -3.73
C ILE A 66 3.02 17.61 -2.79
N ILE A 67 3.70 16.60 -3.32
CA ILE A 67 4.45 15.63 -2.49
C ILE A 67 5.60 16.30 -1.76
N LYS A 68 6.34 17.20 -2.40
CA LYS A 68 7.38 17.99 -1.77
C LYS A 68 6.84 18.74 -0.55
N LYS A 69 5.71 19.45 -0.71
CA LYS A 69 5.07 20.20 0.37
C LYS A 69 4.70 19.32 1.56
N ILE A 70 4.07 18.15 1.31
CA ILE A 70 3.63 17.28 2.41
C ILE A 70 4.77 16.50 3.06
N SER A 71 5.89 16.31 2.36
CA SER A 71 7.03 15.57 2.91
C SER A 71 7.71 16.28 4.09
N ASP A 72 7.49 17.60 4.26
CA ASP A 72 7.98 18.36 5.40
C ASP A 72 7.13 18.17 6.67
N ASN A 73 5.95 17.57 6.56
CA ASN A 73 5.10 17.25 7.69
C ASN A 73 5.64 16.02 8.46
N ASP A 74 5.93 16.18 9.74
CA ASP A 74 6.44 15.10 10.60
C ASP A 74 5.46 13.93 10.76
N ASN A 75 4.16 14.15 10.52
CA ASN A 75 3.14 13.10 10.51
C ASN A 75 3.04 12.35 9.17
N VAL A 76 3.90 12.65 8.21
CA VAL A 76 3.94 11.98 6.91
C VAL A 76 5.21 11.16 6.76
N GLU A 77 5.05 9.93 6.30
CA GLU A 77 6.13 9.09 5.79
C GLU A 77 5.93 8.89 4.29
N ILE A 78 7.00 9.08 3.51
CA ILE A 78 7.00 8.75 2.09
C ILE A 78 7.76 7.45 1.88
N ALA A 79 7.10 6.47 1.32
CA ALA A 79 7.60 5.15 0.99
C ALA A 79 7.44 4.87 -0.51
N ASN A 80 8.00 3.78 -1.01
CA ASN A 80 8.11 3.47 -2.44
C ASN A 80 7.10 2.40 -2.88
N HIS A 81 6.42 2.62 -4.02
CA HIS A 81 5.49 1.69 -4.66
C HIS A 81 5.89 1.30 -6.09
N SER A 82 7.20 1.20 -6.36
CA SER A 82 7.80 1.03 -7.68
C SER A 82 7.62 2.23 -8.62
N TYR A 83 8.27 2.17 -9.79
CA TYR A 83 8.22 3.28 -10.75
C TYR A 83 6.99 3.25 -11.66
N ASN A 84 6.72 2.11 -12.34
CA ASN A 84 5.62 1.99 -13.32
C ASN A 84 4.40 1.23 -12.80
N HIS A 85 4.34 0.88 -11.52
CA HIS A 85 3.24 0.10 -10.94
C HIS A 85 2.95 -1.19 -11.73
N LEU A 86 3.98 -2.04 -11.95
CA LEU A 86 3.85 -3.27 -12.73
C LEU A 86 3.13 -4.36 -11.94
N PHE A 87 1.93 -4.79 -12.37
CA PHE A 87 1.13 -5.83 -11.70
C PHE A 87 1.81 -7.21 -11.62
N ASN A 88 2.80 -7.48 -12.46
CA ASN A 88 3.60 -8.70 -12.45
C ASN A 88 5.06 -8.43 -12.04
N PHE A 89 5.26 -7.50 -11.13
CA PHE A 89 6.56 -7.01 -10.70
C PHE A 89 7.49 -8.13 -10.22
N GLY A 90 7.03 -9.01 -9.32
CA GLY A 90 7.78 -10.15 -8.82
C GLY A 90 8.15 -11.21 -9.87
N SER A 91 7.48 -11.20 -11.04
CA SER A 91 7.80 -12.11 -12.15
C SER A 91 8.84 -11.54 -13.12
N ARG A 92 9.40 -10.35 -12.82
CA ARG A 92 10.43 -9.70 -13.64
C ARG A 92 11.82 -10.22 -13.26
N ASN A 93 12.78 -10.06 -14.20
CA ASN A 93 14.18 -10.35 -13.91
C ASN A 93 14.76 -9.35 -12.89
N GLU A 94 15.95 -9.65 -12.39
CA GLU A 94 16.61 -8.86 -11.34
C GLU A 94 16.86 -7.42 -11.77
N GLN A 95 17.32 -7.20 -13.00
CA GLN A 95 17.61 -5.85 -13.50
C GLN A 95 16.34 -4.99 -13.59
N VAL A 96 15.25 -5.52 -14.16
CA VAL A 96 13.97 -4.79 -14.26
C VAL A 96 13.42 -4.45 -12.87
N THR A 97 13.48 -5.39 -11.91
CA THR A 97 13.03 -5.10 -10.54
C THR A 97 13.92 -4.07 -9.85
N TYR A 98 15.24 -4.10 -10.10
CA TYR A 98 16.16 -3.09 -9.61
C TYR A 98 15.82 -1.70 -10.16
N ASP A 99 15.69 -1.57 -11.48
CA ASP A 99 15.43 -0.30 -12.14
C ASP A 99 14.10 0.32 -11.70
N GLU A 100 13.06 -0.49 -11.52
CA GLU A 100 11.75 -0.06 -11.02
C GLU A 100 11.82 0.48 -9.59
N ILE A 101 12.56 -0.18 -8.69
CA ILE A 101 12.73 0.28 -7.31
C ILE A 101 13.62 1.51 -7.27
N TYR A 102 14.79 1.44 -7.93
CA TYR A 102 15.81 2.48 -7.89
C TYR A 102 15.33 3.80 -8.50
N ARG A 103 14.72 3.74 -9.69
CA ARG A 103 14.22 4.95 -10.35
C ARG A 103 13.13 5.65 -9.52
N SER A 104 12.26 4.90 -8.89
CA SER A 104 11.27 5.47 -7.98
C SER A 104 11.93 6.07 -6.74
N HIS A 105 12.91 5.36 -6.15
CA HIS A 105 13.69 5.82 -5.00
C HIS A 105 14.38 7.17 -5.28
N GLU A 106 15.07 7.28 -6.43
CA GLU A 106 15.74 8.51 -6.86
C GLU A 106 14.77 9.67 -7.03
N LEU A 107 13.59 9.44 -7.63
CA LEU A 107 12.58 10.46 -7.79
C LEU A 107 12.00 10.93 -6.46
N ILE A 108 11.76 10.01 -5.54
CA ILE A 108 11.31 10.33 -4.17
C ILE A 108 12.38 11.15 -3.46
N PHE A 109 13.64 10.71 -3.49
CA PHE A 109 14.74 11.45 -2.86
C PHE A 109 14.90 12.85 -3.47
N LYS A 110 14.88 12.97 -4.79
CA LYS A 110 14.94 14.26 -5.49
C LYS A 110 13.78 15.18 -5.11
N CYS A 111 12.59 14.63 -4.91
CA CYS A 111 11.40 15.38 -4.55
C CYS A 111 11.41 15.85 -3.10
N THR A 112 11.78 14.98 -2.17
CA THR A 112 11.58 15.17 -0.72
C THR A 112 12.85 15.47 0.04
N GLY A 113 14.03 15.22 -0.54
CA GLY A 113 15.31 15.24 0.18
C GLY A 113 15.48 14.08 1.17
N LYS A 114 14.54 13.14 1.22
CA LYS A 114 14.52 12.01 2.17
C LYS A 114 14.52 10.67 1.42
N GLU A 115 15.32 9.71 1.89
CA GLU A 115 15.30 8.36 1.32
C GLU A 115 14.03 7.59 1.69
N ALA A 116 13.42 6.93 0.72
CA ALA A 116 12.36 5.97 0.98
C ALA A 116 12.95 4.72 1.65
N LYS A 117 12.54 4.41 2.87
CA LYS A 117 13.02 3.22 3.61
C LYS A 117 11.97 2.11 3.69
N GLY A 118 10.76 2.35 3.22
CA GLY A 118 9.67 1.39 3.14
C GLY A 118 9.27 1.07 1.71
N PHE A 119 8.80 -0.15 1.48
CA PHE A 119 8.33 -0.62 0.19
C PHE A 119 7.04 -1.43 0.29
N ILE A 120 6.21 -1.34 -0.75
CA ILE A 120 5.14 -2.29 -1.05
C ILE A 120 5.11 -2.55 -2.55
N SER A 121 5.05 -3.81 -2.95
CA SER A 121 4.96 -4.17 -4.37
C SER A 121 3.56 -3.94 -4.92
N PRO A 122 3.44 -3.41 -6.16
CA PRO A 122 2.17 -3.39 -6.87
C PRO A 122 1.51 -4.76 -6.91
N ALA A 123 0.21 -4.79 -6.58
CA ALA A 123 -0.60 -6.00 -6.51
C ALA A 123 0.05 -7.13 -5.66
N TRP A 124 0.83 -6.76 -4.64
CA TRP A 124 1.54 -7.72 -3.75
C TRP A 124 2.38 -8.75 -4.51
N SER A 125 3.03 -8.32 -5.58
CA SER A 125 3.85 -9.17 -6.44
C SER A 125 5.27 -9.26 -5.90
N VAL A 126 5.61 -10.34 -5.22
CA VAL A 126 6.88 -10.53 -4.50
C VAL A 126 7.72 -11.65 -5.10
N SER A 127 9.05 -11.52 -5.03
CA SER A 127 9.99 -12.57 -5.42
C SER A 127 11.36 -12.37 -4.77
N LYS A 128 12.24 -13.37 -4.94
CA LYS A 128 13.64 -13.28 -4.53
C LYS A 128 14.34 -12.04 -5.11
N ASN A 129 14.09 -11.71 -6.38
CA ASN A 129 14.69 -10.53 -7.02
C ASN A 129 14.24 -9.22 -6.35
N VAL A 130 12.96 -9.12 -5.96
CA VAL A 130 12.43 -7.95 -5.25
C VAL A 130 13.13 -7.81 -3.91
N ILE A 131 13.12 -8.84 -3.06
CA ILE A 131 13.73 -8.80 -1.73
C ILE A 131 15.24 -8.52 -1.80
N LYS A 132 15.95 -9.18 -2.71
CA LYS A 132 17.39 -8.94 -2.94
C LYS A 132 17.69 -7.48 -3.29
N ASN A 133 16.89 -6.88 -4.17
CA ASN A 133 17.08 -5.49 -4.59
C ASN A 133 16.69 -4.49 -3.50
N LEU A 134 15.67 -4.78 -2.69
CA LEU A 134 15.33 -3.94 -1.52
C LEU A 134 16.47 -3.93 -0.49
N ILE A 135 17.05 -5.11 -0.19
CA ILE A 135 18.23 -5.21 0.69
C ILE A 135 19.42 -4.46 0.11
N LYS A 136 19.68 -4.61 -1.20
CA LYS A 136 20.79 -3.92 -1.89
C LYS A 136 20.65 -2.39 -1.84
N LEU A 137 19.42 -1.88 -1.83
CA LEU A 137 19.08 -0.46 -1.78
C LEU A 137 18.82 0.04 -0.35
N ASP A 138 19.17 -0.74 0.65
CA ASP A 138 19.08 -0.39 2.08
C ASP A 138 17.66 0.00 2.53
N TYR A 139 16.64 -0.75 2.06
CA TYR A 139 15.28 -0.61 2.58
C TYR A 139 15.17 -1.25 3.97
N THR A 140 14.44 -0.59 4.85
CA THR A 140 14.23 -1.06 6.23
C THR A 140 13.10 -2.08 6.31
N TYR A 141 12.03 -1.91 5.52
CA TYR A 141 10.89 -2.83 5.56
C TYR A 141 10.22 -2.98 4.20
N ASP A 142 9.57 -4.14 4.03
CA ASP A 142 8.64 -4.47 2.95
C ASP A 142 7.28 -4.86 3.54
N THR A 143 6.19 -4.60 2.82
CA THR A 143 4.83 -4.99 3.20
C THR A 143 4.11 -5.74 2.07
N SER A 144 4.86 -6.44 1.24
CA SER A 144 4.33 -7.04 0.01
C SER A 144 3.72 -8.43 0.20
N PHE A 145 3.87 -9.07 1.37
CA PHE A 145 3.35 -10.43 1.57
C PHE A 145 1.86 -10.41 1.92
N PHE A 146 1.07 -10.92 0.99
CA PHE A 146 -0.38 -11.08 1.14
C PHE A 146 -0.73 -12.57 1.32
N LYS A 147 -0.80 -13.03 2.57
CA LYS A 147 -1.02 -14.43 2.91
C LYS A 147 -2.51 -14.74 3.14
N SER A 148 -3.31 -14.62 2.09
CA SER A 148 -4.75 -14.96 2.13
C SER A 148 -5.22 -15.47 0.78
N ILE A 149 -6.10 -16.48 0.78
CA ILE A 149 -6.76 -16.97 -0.43
C ILE A 149 -7.63 -15.91 -1.10
N TYR A 150 -8.01 -14.85 -0.38
CA TYR A 150 -8.77 -13.72 -0.91
C TYR A 150 -7.97 -12.87 -1.90
N LEU A 151 -6.65 -13.08 -2.03
CA LEU A 151 -5.87 -12.50 -3.11
C LEU A 151 -6.35 -12.98 -4.48
N TYR A 152 -6.75 -14.25 -4.61
CA TYR A 152 -7.18 -14.81 -5.89
C TYR A 152 -8.42 -14.13 -6.47
N PRO A 153 -9.55 -13.97 -5.75
CA PRO A 153 -10.70 -13.23 -6.29
C PRO A 153 -10.37 -11.76 -6.59
N VAL A 154 -9.50 -11.11 -5.83
CA VAL A 154 -9.03 -9.74 -6.14
C VAL A 154 -8.29 -9.71 -7.47
N ILE A 155 -7.36 -10.63 -7.69
CA ILE A 155 -6.60 -10.72 -8.95
C ILE A 155 -7.53 -11.07 -10.13
N LEU A 156 -8.45 -12.00 -9.97
CA LEU A 156 -9.44 -12.33 -11.01
C LEU A 156 -10.27 -11.11 -11.41
N LYS A 157 -10.68 -10.29 -10.43
CA LYS A 157 -11.41 -9.05 -10.70
C LYS A 157 -10.55 -8.04 -11.47
N ILE A 158 -9.28 -7.90 -11.12
CA ILE A 158 -8.34 -7.04 -11.85
C ILE A 158 -8.17 -7.52 -13.30
N ILE A 159 -7.99 -8.83 -13.51
CA ILE A 159 -7.91 -9.44 -14.85
C ILE A 159 -9.16 -9.13 -15.66
N ALA A 160 -10.35 -9.42 -15.10
CA ALA A 160 -11.63 -9.16 -15.75
C ALA A 160 -11.81 -7.68 -16.13
N SER A 161 -11.41 -6.75 -15.23
CA SER A 161 -11.43 -5.31 -15.50
C SER A 161 -10.52 -4.94 -16.69
N HIS A 162 -9.31 -5.51 -16.75
CA HIS A 162 -8.41 -5.26 -17.89
C HIS A 162 -8.94 -5.82 -19.20
N ILE A 163 -9.56 -7.01 -19.17
CA ILE A 163 -10.21 -7.60 -20.35
C ILE A 163 -11.35 -6.72 -20.83
N ALA A 164 -12.23 -6.28 -19.92
CA ALA A 164 -13.35 -5.39 -20.25
C ALA A 164 -12.89 -4.07 -20.86
N LYS A 165 -11.75 -3.54 -20.42
CA LYS A 165 -11.09 -2.34 -20.97
C LYS A 165 -10.23 -2.62 -22.21
N ARG A 166 -10.28 -3.83 -22.79
CA ARG A 166 -9.46 -4.27 -23.93
C ARG A 166 -7.95 -4.18 -23.71
N LYS A 167 -7.49 -4.17 -22.46
CA LYS A 167 -6.07 -4.16 -22.09
C LYS A 167 -5.51 -5.58 -21.94
N PHE A 168 -5.65 -6.39 -22.98
CA PHE A 168 -5.32 -7.83 -22.97
C PHE A 168 -3.88 -8.12 -22.57
N LYS A 169 -2.91 -7.27 -22.99
CA LYS A 169 -1.50 -7.43 -22.60
C LYS A 169 -1.32 -7.34 -21.08
N LYS A 170 -2.00 -6.40 -20.41
CA LYS A 170 -1.95 -6.28 -18.94
C LYS A 170 -2.63 -7.47 -18.27
N ALA A 171 -3.80 -7.90 -18.74
CA ALA A 171 -4.48 -9.09 -18.23
C ALA A 171 -3.59 -10.33 -18.31
N PHE A 172 -2.96 -10.56 -19.48
CA PHE A 172 -2.05 -11.69 -19.70
C PHE A 172 -0.82 -11.64 -18.77
N GLN A 173 -0.24 -10.47 -18.54
CA GLN A 173 0.88 -10.33 -17.61
C GLN A 173 0.51 -10.73 -16.18
N ILE A 174 -0.70 -10.41 -15.73
CA ILE A 174 -1.19 -10.76 -14.39
C ILE A 174 -1.47 -12.27 -14.31
N MET A 175 -2.06 -12.87 -15.35
CA MET A 175 -2.33 -14.31 -15.40
C MET A 175 -1.06 -15.16 -15.33
N ASN A 176 0.05 -14.67 -15.89
CA ASN A 176 1.34 -15.40 -15.95
C ASN A 176 2.21 -15.19 -14.70
N ARG A 177 1.71 -14.57 -13.63
CA ARG A 177 2.44 -14.46 -12.37
C ARG A 177 2.65 -15.83 -11.73
N ARG A 178 3.84 -16.03 -11.14
CA ARG A 178 4.24 -17.28 -10.47
C ARG A 178 4.46 -17.11 -8.96
N ASP A 179 4.28 -15.89 -8.46
CA ASP A 179 4.61 -15.48 -7.08
C ASP A 179 3.45 -15.63 -6.09
N TYR A 180 2.24 -15.96 -6.53
CA TYR A 180 1.04 -16.02 -5.69
C TYR A 180 1.14 -16.95 -4.46
N LEU A 181 1.95 -18.00 -4.55
CA LEU A 181 2.11 -18.99 -3.47
C LEU A 181 3.25 -18.65 -2.52
N ILE A 182 4.11 -17.69 -2.86
CA ILE A 182 5.30 -17.36 -2.05
C ILE A 182 4.91 -16.96 -0.62
N PRO A 183 3.95 -16.04 -0.39
CA PRO A 183 3.60 -15.60 0.96
C PRO A 183 3.11 -16.72 1.88
N PHE A 184 2.53 -17.80 1.33
CA PHE A 184 1.98 -18.90 2.14
C PHE A 184 3.03 -19.72 2.88
N LYS A 185 4.30 -19.60 2.51
CA LYS A 185 5.43 -20.28 3.15
C LYS A 185 5.92 -19.60 4.42
N TYR A 186 5.43 -18.38 4.73
CA TYR A 186 5.94 -17.54 5.81
C TYR A 186 4.89 -17.29 6.90
N ASP A 187 5.30 -16.53 7.93
CA ASP A 187 4.44 -16.19 9.06
C ASP A 187 3.37 -15.13 8.72
N TYR A 188 2.41 -14.93 9.61
CA TYR A 188 1.45 -13.84 9.57
C TYR A 188 1.92 -12.62 10.36
N GLU A 189 2.94 -12.80 11.19
CA GLU A 189 3.55 -11.76 12.00
C GLU A 189 4.83 -11.26 11.34
N PRO A 190 5.29 -10.04 11.61
CA PRO A 190 6.52 -9.53 11.04
C PRO A 190 7.74 -10.42 11.33
N PHE A 191 8.59 -10.60 10.33
CA PHE A 191 9.79 -11.44 10.38
C PHE A 191 10.89 -10.86 9.48
N PHE A 192 12.14 -11.20 9.76
CA PHE A 192 13.26 -10.83 8.90
C PHE A 192 13.50 -11.89 7.83
N ILE A 193 13.86 -11.43 6.63
CA ILE A 193 14.12 -12.27 5.47
C ILE A 193 15.41 -11.81 4.77
N ASP A 194 16.25 -12.78 4.35
CA ASP A 194 17.48 -12.53 3.60
C ASP A 194 17.25 -12.47 2.08
N SER A 195 18.31 -12.19 1.34
CA SER A 195 18.29 -12.14 -0.13
C SER A 195 18.00 -13.49 -0.80
N GLU A 196 18.10 -14.61 -0.09
CA GLU A 196 17.75 -15.95 -0.56
C GLU A 196 16.31 -16.36 -0.20
N MET A 197 15.52 -15.43 0.34
CA MET A 197 14.16 -15.68 0.81
C MET A 197 14.11 -16.64 2.00
N LYS A 198 15.16 -16.67 2.84
CA LYS A 198 15.16 -17.44 4.08
C LYS A 198 14.82 -16.54 5.24
N LYS A 199 14.03 -17.05 6.16
CA LYS A 199 13.76 -16.37 7.42
C LYS A 199 15.03 -16.38 8.28
N VAL A 200 15.39 -15.21 8.79
CA VAL A 200 16.62 -15.00 9.58
C VAL A 200 16.32 -14.29 10.90
N SER A 201 17.29 -14.20 11.79
CA SER A 201 17.21 -13.40 13.01
C SER A 201 17.36 -11.90 12.70
N ASN A 202 16.92 -11.05 13.63
CA ASN A 202 16.82 -9.59 13.41
C ASN A 202 18.14 -8.83 13.33
N ASN A 203 19.28 -9.48 13.54
CA ASN A 203 20.60 -8.85 13.55
C ASN A 203 21.53 -9.38 12.46
N GLU A 204 21.01 -10.17 11.51
CA GLU A 204 21.84 -10.62 10.41
C GLU A 204 22.05 -9.51 9.40
N GLU A 205 23.31 -9.23 9.06
CA GLU A 205 23.67 -8.35 7.96
C GLU A 205 22.97 -8.82 6.68
N LYS A 206 22.40 -7.86 5.92
CA LYS A 206 21.74 -8.13 4.64
C LYS A 206 20.36 -8.82 4.76
N SER A 207 19.58 -8.45 5.74
CA SER A 207 18.15 -8.81 5.83
C SER A 207 17.24 -7.58 5.78
N ILE A 208 15.96 -7.81 5.50
CA ILE A 208 14.91 -6.79 5.54
C ILE A 208 13.75 -7.29 6.40
N LEU A 209 13.08 -6.38 7.09
CA LEU A 209 11.86 -6.69 7.81
C LEU A 209 10.67 -6.82 6.85
N GLU A 210 10.08 -7.99 6.75
CA GLU A 210 8.78 -8.19 6.13
C GLU A 210 7.67 -7.97 7.15
N MET A 211 6.73 -7.10 6.83
CA MET A 211 5.52 -6.81 7.61
C MET A 211 4.29 -7.23 6.80
N PRO A 212 3.85 -8.50 6.89
CA PRO A 212 2.78 -9.01 6.04
C PRO A 212 1.45 -8.28 6.19
N MET A 213 0.62 -8.30 5.15
CA MET A 213 -0.75 -7.80 5.21
C MET A 213 -1.49 -8.40 6.40
N PRO A 214 -2.12 -7.59 7.25
CA PRO A 214 -2.82 -8.08 8.44
C PRO A 214 -3.98 -9.02 8.08
N VAL A 215 -3.85 -10.27 8.48
CA VAL A 215 -4.87 -11.31 8.34
C VAL A 215 -4.93 -12.16 9.60
N ILE A 216 -6.07 -12.78 9.88
CA ILE A 216 -6.19 -13.71 11.01
C ILE A 216 -5.50 -15.04 10.67
N ASN A 217 -5.78 -15.55 9.48
CA ASN A 217 -5.15 -16.72 8.85
C ASN A 217 -5.43 -16.70 7.35
N ASN A 218 -4.88 -17.65 6.60
CA ASN A 218 -5.02 -17.73 5.14
C ASN A 218 -6.46 -17.90 4.61
N LEU A 219 -7.40 -18.35 5.43
CA LEU A 219 -8.82 -18.51 5.09
C LEU A 219 -9.68 -17.29 5.44
N ASN A 220 -9.06 -16.23 5.96
CA ASN A 220 -9.76 -14.99 6.30
C ASN A 220 -9.37 -13.88 5.32
N PRO A 221 -10.29 -12.93 5.05
CA PRO A 221 -9.96 -11.76 4.25
C PRO A 221 -8.90 -10.90 4.96
N PRO A 222 -8.13 -10.13 4.19
CA PRO A 222 -7.21 -9.15 4.76
C PRO A 222 -8.00 -8.07 5.49
N ILE A 223 -7.39 -7.52 6.53
CA ILE A 223 -7.95 -6.40 7.28
C ILE A 223 -7.46 -5.09 6.66
N TRP A 224 -8.17 -4.67 5.65
CA TRP A 224 -7.96 -3.43 4.91
C TRP A 224 -9.30 -2.74 4.64
N HIS A 225 -9.27 -1.45 4.28
CA HIS A 225 -10.49 -0.67 4.14
C HIS A 225 -11.40 -1.18 3.00
N THR A 226 -10.82 -1.61 1.89
CA THR A 226 -11.57 -2.18 0.75
C THR A 226 -12.45 -3.38 1.14
N ALA A 227 -12.03 -4.16 2.14
CA ALA A 227 -12.82 -5.32 2.60
C ALA A 227 -14.19 -4.90 3.15
N GLY A 228 -14.30 -3.71 3.75
CA GLY A 228 -15.57 -3.18 4.25
C GLY A 228 -16.62 -2.99 3.17
N TYR A 229 -16.22 -2.53 2.01
CA TYR A 229 -17.12 -2.34 0.85
C TYR A 229 -17.60 -3.65 0.22
N VAL A 230 -16.81 -4.72 0.36
CA VAL A 230 -17.10 -6.02 -0.28
C VAL A 230 -17.84 -6.96 0.68
N LEU A 231 -17.44 -6.96 1.95
CA LEU A 231 -17.89 -7.94 2.95
C LEU A 231 -18.81 -7.35 4.03
N GLY A 232 -18.96 -6.01 4.03
CA GLY A 232 -19.70 -5.27 5.06
C GLY A 232 -18.86 -4.91 6.28
N TRP A 233 -19.12 -3.72 6.82
CA TRP A 233 -18.33 -3.10 7.88
C TRP A 233 -18.38 -3.87 9.21
N GLU A 234 -19.54 -4.38 9.60
CA GLU A 234 -19.69 -5.15 10.84
C GLU A 234 -18.90 -6.48 10.79
N TYR A 235 -18.90 -7.14 9.64
CA TYR A 235 -18.07 -8.33 9.44
C TYR A 235 -16.60 -8.02 9.60
N VAL A 236 -16.12 -6.94 8.95
CA VAL A 236 -14.71 -6.52 9.03
C VAL A 236 -14.33 -6.10 10.45
N LYS A 237 -15.18 -5.34 11.17
CA LYS A 237 -14.96 -5.01 12.58
C LYS A 237 -14.81 -6.26 13.46
N LYS A 238 -15.69 -7.24 13.28
CA LYS A 238 -15.60 -8.52 14.01
C LYS A 238 -14.27 -9.24 13.77
N LYS A 239 -13.76 -9.22 12.54
CA LYS A 239 -12.44 -9.80 12.19
C LYS A 239 -11.29 -8.94 12.71
N LEU A 240 -11.38 -7.63 12.57
CA LEU A 240 -10.41 -6.68 13.09
C LEU A 240 -10.22 -6.83 14.60
N LYS A 241 -11.31 -6.98 15.38
CA LYS A 241 -11.25 -7.21 16.81
C LYS A 241 -10.29 -8.35 17.19
N LYS A 242 -10.30 -9.46 16.44
CA LYS A 242 -9.39 -10.60 16.69
C LYS A 242 -7.91 -10.25 16.44
N ILE A 243 -7.61 -9.30 15.55
CA ILE A 243 -6.24 -8.80 15.33
C ILE A 243 -5.86 -7.87 16.49
N LEU A 244 -6.77 -6.98 16.91
CA LEU A 244 -6.53 -6.04 18.00
C LEU A 244 -6.31 -6.73 19.36
N GLU A 245 -6.95 -7.87 19.60
CA GLU A 245 -6.76 -8.71 20.80
C GLU A 245 -5.32 -9.21 20.96
N LYS A 246 -4.53 -9.28 19.87
CA LYS A 246 -3.11 -9.63 19.92
C LYS A 246 -2.24 -8.54 20.58
N ASN A 247 -2.73 -7.31 20.71
CA ASN A 247 -2.03 -6.15 21.27
C ASN A 247 -0.66 -5.87 20.59
N LYS A 248 -0.54 -6.13 19.28
CA LYS A 248 0.67 -5.96 18.50
C LYS A 248 0.51 -4.80 17.52
N PRO A 249 1.62 -4.15 17.10
CA PRO A 249 1.58 -3.18 16.03
C PRO A 249 1.04 -3.80 14.74
N PHE A 250 0.27 -3.02 13.99
CA PHE A 250 -0.18 -3.40 12.65
C PHE A 250 -0.43 -2.16 11.79
N PHE A 251 -0.63 -2.35 10.49
CA PHE A 251 -1.05 -1.30 9.60
C PHE A 251 -2.46 -1.54 9.05
N TYR A 252 -3.16 -0.44 8.76
CA TYR A 252 -4.46 -0.45 8.09
C TYR A 252 -4.32 0.16 6.71
N LEU A 253 -4.56 -0.64 5.67
CA LEU A 253 -4.34 -0.24 4.29
C LEU A 253 -5.58 0.43 3.70
N ILE A 254 -5.35 1.57 3.05
CA ILE A 254 -6.34 2.37 2.31
C ILE A 254 -5.81 2.72 0.92
N HIS A 255 -6.70 3.21 0.05
CA HIS A 255 -6.37 3.66 -1.31
C HIS A 255 -7.01 5.01 -1.59
N PRO A 256 -6.56 5.80 -2.57
CA PRO A 256 -7.16 7.09 -2.91
C PRO A 256 -8.65 7.01 -3.22
N ALA A 257 -9.13 5.90 -3.79
CA ALA A 257 -10.55 5.66 -4.03
C ALA A 257 -11.42 5.68 -2.76
N ASP A 258 -10.82 5.66 -1.57
CA ASP A 258 -11.54 5.74 -0.29
C ASP A 258 -11.87 7.18 0.13
N PHE A 259 -11.29 8.21 -0.53
CA PHE A 259 -11.52 9.63 -0.21
C PHE A 259 -11.67 10.57 -1.42
N ILE A 260 -11.84 10.02 -2.62
CA ILE A 260 -12.31 10.74 -3.81
C ILE A 260 -13.60 10.13 -4.30
N ASP A 261 -14.47 10.90 -4.93
CA ASP A 261 -15.74 10.43 -5.50
C ASP A 261 -15.95 10.92 -6.94
N GLN A 262 -17.10 10.57 -7.52
CA GLN A 262 -17.43 10.94 -8.90
C GLN A 262 -17.45 12.45 -9.14
N LYS A 263 -17.79 13.27 -8.12
CA LYS A 263 -17.81 14.73 -8.23
C LYS A 263 -16.41 15.34 -8.35
N ASP A 264 -15.37 14.59 -7.95
CA ASP A 264 -13.98 15.00 -8.08
C ASP A 264 -13.42 14.75 -9.48
N LEU A 265 -14.16 14.01 -10.30
CA LEU A 265 -13.74 13.56 -11.62
C LEU A 265 -14.39 14.42 -12.70
N ASP A 266 -13.69 14.58 -13.82
CA ASP A 266 -14.25 15.13 -15.03
C ASP A 266 -15.30 14.16 -15.60
N ASP A 267 -16.45 14.65 -16.05
CA ASP A 267 -17.57 13.85 -16.60
C ASP A 267 -17.16 12.87 -17.71
N ARG A 268 -16.03 13.14 -18.38
CA ARG A 268 -15.45 12.26 -19.40
C ARG A 268 -14.94 10.92 -18.82
N TYR A 269 -14.81 10.80 -17.51
CA TYR A 269 -14.17 9.66 -16.81
C TYR A 269 -15.13 8.90 -15.90
N THR A 270 -16.43 9.00 -16.15
CA THR A 270 -17.50 8.35 -15.39
C THR A 270 -17.46 6.82 -15.38
N LEU A 271 -16.48 6.22 -16.04
CA LEU A 271 -16.38 4.78 -16.18
C LEU A 271 -15.79 4.09 -14.95
N ALA A 272 -16.69 3.48 -14.17
CA ALA A 272 -16.45 2.27 -13.41
C ALA A 272 -15.14 2.19 -12.59
N LEU A 273 -14.78 3.28 -11.92
CA LEU A 273 -13.85 3.17 -10.80
C LEU A 273 -14.62 2.59 -9.62
N GLU A 274 -14.06 1.59 -9.00
CA GLU A 274 -14.64 0.98 -7.81
C GLU A 274 -14.93 2.03 -6.76
N ARG A 275 -16.12 2.00 -6.21
CA ARG A 275 -16.56 2.90 -5.13
C ARG A 275 -16.78 4.37 -5.51
N MET A 276 -16.71 4.74 -6.81
CA MET A 276 -17.02 6.12 -7.24
C MET A 276 -18.52 6.43 -7.21
N ASP A 277 -19.37 5.40 -7.14
CA ASP A 277 -20.80 5.48 -6.87
C ASP A 277 -21.16 5.96 -5.45
N LYS A 278 -20.18 5.97 -4.55
CA LYS A 278 -20.34 6.40 -3.16
C LYS A 278 -19.77 7.80 -2.96
N SER A 279 -20.51 8.65 -2.25
CA SER A 279 -20.04 10.01 -1.96
C SER A 279 -18.81 10.01 -1.05
N TYR A 280 -18.01 11.05 -1.15
CA TYR A 280 -16.86 11.27 -0.27
C TYR A 280 -17.27 11.25 1.21
N GLU A 281 -18.39 11.90 1.56
CA GLU A 281 -18.88 11.97 2.93
C GLU A 281 -19.14 10.58 3.51
N SER A 282 -19.81 9.71 2.75
CA SER A 282 -20.07 8.33 3.17
C SER A 282 -18.78 7.51 3.30
N LYS A 283 -17.80 7.74 2.43
CA LYS A 283 -16.51 7.03 2.48
C LYS A 283 -15.68 7.43 3.70
N ILE A 284 -15.58 8.75 3.94
CA ILE A 284 -14.82 9.26 5.07
C ILE A 284 -15.46 8.89 6.41
N GLU A 285 -16.80 8.90 6.49
CA GLU A 285 -17.53 8.43 7.68
C GLU A 285 -17.20 6.96 8.00
N ASN A 286 -17.20 6.09 7.01
CA ASN A 286 -16.85 4.69 7.19
C ASN A 286 -15.38 4.54 7.63
N LEU A 287 -14.46 5.32 7.06
CA LEU A 287 -13.06 5.28 7.43
C LEU A 287 -12.85 5.79 8.87
N GLU A 288 -13.46 6.91 9.23
CA GLU A 288 -13.44 7.44 10.59
C GLU A 288 -14.01 6.44 11.61
N ASN A 289 -15.13 5.81 11.31
CA ASN A 289 -15.74 4.80 12.17
C ASN A 289 -14.82 3.60 12.41
N MET A 290 -14.10 3.14 11.39
CA MET A 290 -13.13 2.05 11.53
C MET A 290 -11.90 2.47 12.34
N LEU A 291 -11.34 3.66 12.08
CA LEU A 291 -10.18 4.17 12.82
C LEU A 291 -10.52 4.48 14.28
N ASN A 292 -11.67 5.10 14.56
CA ASN A 292 -12.13 5.34 15.93
C ASN A 292 -12.35 4.02 16.69
N PHE A 293 -12.86 2.98 16.02
CA PHE A 293 -12.97 1.65 16.62
C PHE A 293 -11.61 1.10 17.04
N ILE A 294 -10.57 1.29 16.22
CA ILE A 294 -9.19 0.85 16.54
C ILE A 294 -8.62 1.68 17.71
N ILE A 295 -8.78 3.00 17.66
CA ILE A 295 -8.30 3.93 18.71
C ILE A 295 -8.97 3.58 20.06
N ALA A 296 -10.27 3.29 20.07
CA ALA A 296 -11.02 2.90 21.27
C ALA A 296 -10.48 1.60 21.92
N GLN A 297 -9.74 0.76 21.17
CA GLN A 297 -9.02 -0.40 21.73
C GLN A 297 -7.64 -0.03 22.30
N GLY A 298 -7.31 1.27 22.40
CA GLY A 298 -6.07 1.81 22.97
C GLY A 298 -4.89 1.83 21.98
N TYR A 299 -5.13 1.70 20.68
CA TYR A 299 -4.10 1.88 19.66
C TYR A 299 -3.79 3.35 19.44
N ARG A 300 -2.52 3.66 19.19
CA ARG A 300 -2.04 5.01 18.88
C ARG A 300 -1.42 5.04 17.49
N GLY A 301 -1.59 6.16 16.80
CA GLY A 301 -0.99 6.40 15.49
C GLY A 301 0.54 6.37 15.55
N SER A 302 1.17 5.81 14.50
CA SER A 302 2.62 5.78 14.31
C SER A 302 2.92 5.64 12.82
N LYS A 303 4.01 6.24 12.35
CA LYS A 303 4.53 5.95 11.00
C LYS A 303 4.97 4.50 10.92
N LEU A 304 4.86 3.89 9.74
CA LEU A 304 5.23 2.48 9.60
C LEU A 304 6.73 2.26 9.80
N ILE A 305 7.58 3.20 9.39
CA ILE A 305 9.03 3.15 9.64
C ILE A 305 9.35 3.11 11.15
N ASP A 306 8.61 3.83 11.97
CA ASP A 306 8.85 3.83 13.42
C ASP A 306 8.38 2.51 14.07
N ILE A 307 7.30 1.92 13.54
CA ILE A 307 6.91 0.56 13.90
C ILE A 307 7.99 -0.45 13.48
N ALA A 308 8.52 -0.34 12.27
CA ALA A 308 9.57 -1.22 11.76
C ALA A 308 10.84 -1.16 12.63
N LYS A 309 11.31 0.04 12.97
CA LYS A 309 12.49 0.25 13.85
C LYS A 309 12.39 -0.48 15.19
N LEU A 310 11.19 -0.69 15.73
CA LEU A 310 11.02 -1.41 16.98
C LEU A 310 11.38 -2.91 16.87
N TYR A 311 11.36 -3.47 15.67
CA TYR A 311 11.76 -4.87 15.44
C TYR A 311 13.28 -5.02 15.36
N TYR A 312 14.01 -3.97 14.92
CA TYR A 312 15.46 -3.94 14.89
C TYR A 312 16.12 -3.73 16.28
N GLN A 313 15.33 -3.23 17.25
CA GLN A 313 15.80 -2.98 18.63
C GLN A 313 15.68 -4.19 19.54
N LYS A 314 15.23 -5.34 19.06
CA LYS A 314 15.10 -6.58 19.80
C LYS A 314 16.29 -7.49 19.56
#